data_a975b0e71381e63c8d6d576354b9307f
#
_entry.id   a975b0e71381e63c8d6d576354b9307f
#
_cell.length_a   1.000
_cell.length_b   1.000
_cell.length_c   1.000
_cell.angle_alpha   90.00
_cell.angle_beta   90.00
_cell.angle_gamma   90.00
#
_symmetry.space_group_name_H-M   'P 1'
#
loop_
_entity.id
_entity.type
_entity.pdbx_description
1 polymer ?
#
loop_
_entity_poly.entity_id
_entity_poly.type
_entity_poly.pdbx_seq_one_letter_code
_entity_poly.pdbx_strand_id
1 'polypeptide(L)'
;MNKDLNYYMSLPYRVEVVADKDEGGFVLRCPELIGCVTAAKTIEEGFRLLEDAKQEWFSACLEDHITSPEPMGAEDYSGQFKLRLPKSLHRLLAQRSSEEGVSMNQYCVYLLSKGV
;
A
#
# COMPACT_ATOMS: atom_id res chain seq x y z
N MET A 1 7.26 -22.07 6.90
CA MET A 1 5.86 -21.90 6.52
C MET A 1 5.76 -21.85 5.00
N ASN A 2 4.91 -22.66 4.42
CA ASN A 2 4.82 -22.78 2.97
C ASN A 2 3.93 -21.69 2.39
N LYS A 3 4.50 -20.84 1.54
CA LYS A 3 3.75 -19.77 0.87
C LYS A 3 3.16 -20.30 -0.44
N ASP A 4 2.05 -21.01 -0.30
CA ASP A 4 1.34 -21.60 -1.43
C ASP A 4 0.24 -20.67 -1.95
N LEU A 5 -0.57 -21.16 -2.90
CA LEU A 5 -1.66 -20.37 -3.49
C LEU A 5 -2.66 -19.89 -2.41
N ASN A 6 -3.03 -20.77 -1.50
CA ASN A 6 -3.97 -20.41 -0.42
C ASN A 6 -3.41 -19.31 0.46
N TYR A 7 -2.11 -19.34 0.72
CA TYR A 7 -1.45 -18.29 1.51
C TYR A 7 -1.64 -16.93 0.84
N TYR A 8 -1.28 -16.81 -0.45
CA TYR A 8 -1.39 -15.53 -1.15
C TYR A 8 -2.84 -15.08 -1.32
N MET A 9 -3.76 -15.99 -1.60
CA MET A 9 -5.18 -15.65 -1.76
C MET A 9 -5.81 -15.15 -0.48
N SER A 10 -5.27 -15.51 0.68
CA SER A 10 -5.79 -15.08 1.97
C SER A 10 -5.26 -13.71 2.43
N LEU A 11 -4.27 -13.16 1.76
CA LEU A 11 -3.66 -11.89 2.15
C LEU A 11 -4.57 -10.70 1.80
N PRO A 12 -4.54 -9.63 2.61
CA PRO A 12 -5.44 -8.48 2.41
C PRO A 12 -4.90 -7.50 1.37
N TYR A 13 -4.88 -7.90 0.10
CA TYR A 13 -4.48 -7.01 -0.98
C TYR A 13 -5.48 -5.90 -1.17
N ARG A 14 -4.99 -4.71 -1.47
CA ARG A 14 -5.83 -3.57 -1.76
C ARG A 14 -6.51 -3.74 -3.12
N VAL A 15 -7.77 -3.36 -3.20
CA VAL A 15 -8.51 -3.38 -4.46
C VAL A 15 -8.96 -1.95 -4.78
N GLU A 16 -8.65 -1.49 -5.98
CA GLU A 16 -9.14 -0.22 -6.48
C GLU A 16 -10.31 -0.49 -7.43
N VAL A 17 -11.41 0.24 -7.23
CA VAL A 17 -12.59 0.15 -8.07
C VAL A 17 -12.80 1.51 -8.71
N VAL A 18 -12.80 1.55 -10.04
CA VAL A 18 -12.98 2.78 -10.80
C VAL A 18 -14.15 2.60 -11.75
N ALA A 19 -15.07 3.56 -11.75
CA ALA A 19 -16.19 3.55 -12.70
C ALA A 19 -15.68 3.90 -14.10
N ASP A 20 -16.09 3.09 -15.09
CA ASP A 20 -15.77 3.35 -16.49
C ASP A 20 -16.87 4.21 -17.10
N LYS A 21 -16.58 5.48 -17.27
CA LYS A 21 -17.56 6.45 -17.78
C LYS A 21 -17.85 6.32 -19.27
N ASP A 22 -16.90 5.77 -20.02
CA ASP A 22 -17.01 5.67 -21.47
C ASP A 22 -17.81 4.47 -21.91
N GLU A 23 -17.53 3.29 -21.34
CA GLU A 23 -18.18 2.04 -21.72
C GLU A 23 -19.22 1.56 -20.69
N GLY A 24 -19.27 2.22 -19.56
CA GLY A 24 -20.10 1.76 -18.44
C GLY A 24 -19.43 0.64 -17.66
N GLY A 25 -19.95 0.35 -16.48
CA GLY A 25 -19.39 -0.67 -15.62
C GLY A 25 -18.21 -0.17 -14.79
N PHE A 26 -17.33 -1.09 -14.42
CA PHE A 26 -16.26 -0.83 -13.47
C PHE A 26 -14.97 -1.54 -13.87
N VAL A 27 -13.84 -0.92 -13.52
CA VAL A 27 -12.51 -1.55 -13.61
C VAL A 27 -12.04 -1.79 -12.19
N LEU A 28 -11.62 -3.02 -11.92
CA LEU A 28 -11.09 -3.41 -10.62
C LEU A 28 -9.67 -3.90 -10.79
N ARG A 29 -8.79 -3.50 -9.86
CA ARG A 29 -7.40 -3.92 -9.93
C ARG A 29 -6.79 -4.05 -8.54
N CYS A 30 -5.74 -4.87 -8.45
CA CYS A 30 -4.88 -4.93 -7.29
C CYS A 30 -3.59 -4.17 -7.61
N PRO A 31 -3.40 -2.95 -7.09
CA PRO A 31 -2.22 -2.15 -7.45
C PRO A 31 -0.89 -2.81 -7.13
N GLU A 32 -0.87 -3.64 -6.08
CA GLU A 32 0.35 -4.33 -5.65
C GLU A 32 0.74 -5.47 -6.58
N LEU A 33 -0.20 -5.94 -7.43
CA LEU A 33 0.03 -7.03 -8.38
C LEU A 33 -0.06 -6.45 -9.79
N ILE A 34 1.08 -6.13 -10.38
CA ILE A 34 1.15 -5.46 -11.68
C ILE A 34 0.46 -6.30 -12.76
N GLY A 35 -0.53 -5.70 -13.43
CA GLY A 35 -1.29 -6.37 -14.47
C GLY A 35 -2.48 -7.16 -13.97
N CYS A 36 -2.71 -7.24 -12.66
CA CYS A 36 -3.89 -7.90 -12.12
C CYS A 36 -5.07 -6.94 -12.13
N VAL A 37 -5.80 -6.93 -13.24
CA VAL A 37 -6.89 -6.00 -13.50
C VAL A 37 -8.01 -6.73 -14.21
N THR A 38 -9.26 -6.30 -13.95
CA THR A 38 -10.43 -6.85 -14.61
C THR A 38 -11.47 -5.75 -14.83
N ALA A 39 -12.41 -6.00 -15.71
CA ALA A 39 -13.52 -5.10 -16.00
C ALA A 39 -14.82 -5.88 -15.97
N ALA A 40 -15.88 -5.26 -15.45
CA ALA A 40 -17.17 -5.92 -15.31
C ALA A 40 -18.29 -4.88 -15.32
N LYS A 41 -19.52 -5.32 -15.58
CA LYS A 41 -20.68 -4.43 -15.58
C LYS A 41 -21.14 -4.08 -14.16
N THR A 42 -20.91 -4.98 -13.21
CA THR A 42 -21.28 -4.77 -11.80
C THR A 42 -20.08 -4.96 -10.91
N ILE A 43 -20.12 -4.37 -9.73
CA ILE A 43 -19.04 -4.51 -8.74
C ILE A 43 -18.93 -5.96 -8.28
N GLU A 44 -20.04 -6.64 -8.08
CA GLU A 44 -20.08 -8.04 -7.62
C GLU A 44 -19.38 -8.96 -8.62
N GLU A 45 -19.70 -8.83 -9.89
CA GLU A 45 -19.07 -9.59 -10.96
C GLU A 45 -17.57 -9.24 -11.04
N GLY A 46 -17.24 -7.96 -10.88
CA GLY A 46 -15.87 -7.49 -10.88
C GLY A 46 -15.02 -8.13 -9.80
N PHE A 47 -15.53 -8.25 -8.59
CA PHE A 47 -14.81 -8.91 -7.50
C PHE A 47 -14.61 -10.39 -7.78
N ARG A 48 -15.62 -11.06 -8.33
CA ARG A 48 -15.50 -12.48 -8.70
C ARG A 48 -14.42 -12.70 -9.76
N LEU A 49 -14.42 -11.86 -10.79
CA LEU A 49 -13.41 -11.94 -11.86
C LEU A 49 -12.03 -11.58 -11.35
N LEU A 50 -11.94 -10.63 -10.41
CA LEU A 50 -10.66 -10.25 -9.82
C LEU A 50 -10.06 -11.39 -8.98
N GLU A 51 -10.91 -12.14 -8.26
CA GLU A 51 -10.45 -13.33 -7.52
C GLU A 51 -9.84 -14.36 -8.48
N ASP A 52 -10.48 -14.59 -9.64
CA ASP A 52 -9.96 -15.49 -10.67
C ASP A 52 -8.63 -14.96 -11.22
N ALA A 53 -8.54 -13.65 -11.48
CA ALA A 53 -7.33 -13.03 -12.00
C ALA A 53 -6.18 -13.12 -10.98
N LYS A 54 -6.46 -12.93 -9.70
CA LYS A 54 -5.47 -13.09 -8.63
C LYS A 54 -4.96 -14.52 -8.57
N GLN A 55 -5.87 -15.48 -8.66
CA GLN A 55 -5.51 -16.91 -8.61
C GLN A 55 -4.57 -17.26 -9.75
N GLU A 56 -4.86 -16.81 -10.96
CA GLU A 56 -3.99 -17.02 -12.12
C GLU A 56 -2.64 -16.34 -11.94
N TRP A 57 -2.65 -15.12 -11.40
CA TRP A 57 -1.44 -14.33 -11.17
C TRP A 57 -0.50 -15.03 -10.19
N PHE A 58 -1.02 -15.49 -9.06
CA PHE A 58 -0.22 -16.19 -8.06
C PHE A 58 0.24 -17.57 -8.56
N SER A 59 -0.62 -18.27 -9.30
CA SER A 59 -0.25 -19.57 -9.87
C SER A 59 0.92 -19.45 -10.84
N ALA A 60 0.92 -18.41 -11.67
CA ALA A 60 2.02 -18.14 -12.59
C ALA A 60 3.32 -17.84 -11.84
N CYS A 61 3.25 -17.04 -10.77
CA CYS A 61 4.42 -16.75 -9.94
C CYS A 61 4.99 -18.02 -9.30
N LEU A 62 4.12 -18.86 -8.78
CA LEU A 62 4.54 -20.12 -8.13
C LEU A 62 5.17 -21.08 -9.12
N GLU A 63 4.63 -21.20 -10.34
CA GLU A 63 5.19 -22.04 -11.38
C GLU A 63 6.59 -21.59 -11.80
N ASP A 64 6.78 -20.27 -11.91
CA ASP A 64 8.05 -19.69 -12.36
C ASP A 64 9.01 -19.42 -11.21
N HIS A 65 8.66 -19.82 -10.00
CA HIS A 65 9.45 -19.60 -8.78
C HIS A 65 9.77 -18.11 -8.55
N ILE A 66 8.82 -17.24 -8.91
CA ILE A 66 8.92 -15.80 -8.69
C ILE A 66 8.21 -15.46 -7.39
N THR A 67 8.87 -14.69 -6.52
CA THR A 67 8.27 -14.25 -5.28
C THR A 67 7.22 -13.16 -5.57
N SER A 68 5.97 -13.41 -5.17
CA SER A 68 4.90 -12.42 -5.32
C SER A 68 5.04 -11.31 -4.29
N PRO A 69 4.74 -10.05 -4.66
CA PRO A 69 4.61 -8.99 -3.67
C PRO A 69 3.51 -9.32 -2.65
N GLU A 70 3.71 -8.90 -1.41
CA GLU A 70 2.71 -9.04 -0.36
C GLU A 70 2.17 -7.66 0.01
N PRO A 71 0.92 -7.58 0.49
CA PRO A 71 0.33 -6.29 0.81
C PRO A 71 1.00 -5.65 2.02
N MET A 72 1.08 -4.32 2.00
CA MET A 72 1.62 -3.56 3.11
C MET A 72 0.47 -3.09 3.99
N GLY A 73 0.36 -3.67 5.17
CA GLY A 73 -0.63 -3.29 6.17
C GLY A 73 -0.04 -2.33 7.20
N ALA A 74 -0.92 -1.69 7.99
CA ALA A 74 -0.47 -0.76 9.04
C ALA A 74 0.45 -1.44 10.04
N GLU A 75 0.25 -2.71 10.30
CA GLU A 75 1.05 -3.50 11.23
C GLU A 75 2.48 -3.76 10.73
N ASP A 76 2.74 -3.55 9.43
CA ASP A 76 4.08 -3.69 8.87
C ASP A 76 4.96 -2.47 9.14
N TYR A 77 4.37 -1.43 9.73
CA TYR A 77 5.07 -0.20 10.04
C TYR A 77 5.25 -0.06 11.54
N SER A 78 6.49 0.13 11.97
CA SER A 78 6.83 0.21 13.40
C SER A 78 6.49 1.57 14.04
N GLY A 79 6.28 2.58 13.22
CA GLY A 79 6.18 3.95 13.70
C GLY A 79 7.54 4.59 13.97
N GLN A 80 8.61 3.92 13.56
CA GLN A 80 9.97 4.41 13.72
C GLN A 80 10.74 4.33 12.41
N PHE A 81 11.45 5.39 12.07
CA PHE A 81 12.40 5.38 10.96
C PHE A 81 13.47 6.43 11.22
N LYS A 82 14.59 6.28 10.54
CA LYS A 82 15.73 7.17 10.71
C LYS A 82 15.76 8.18 9.57
N LEU A 83 15.77 9.45 9.92
CA LEU A 83 15.82 10.54 8.95
C LEU A 83 17.14 11.31 9.13
N ARG A 84 17.89 11.49 8.03
CA ARG A 84 19.11 12.30 8.04
C ARG A 84 18.81 13.67 7.47
N LEU A 85 19.20 14.70 8.20
CA LEU A 85 18.92 16.09 7.85
C LEU A 85 20.22 16.88 7.70
N PRO A 86 20.22 17.94 6.88
CA PRO A 86 21.31 18.91 6.94
C PRO A 86 21.44 19.48 8.35
N LYS A 87 22.66 19.75 8.78
CA LYS A 87 22.92 20.25 10.14
C LYS A 87 22.15 21.54 10.45
N SER A 88 22.01 22.43 9.48
CA SER A 88 21.28 23.67 9.62
C SER A 88 19.80 23.45 9.91
N LEU A 89 19.17 22.48 9.25
CA LEU A 89 17.78 22.12 9.49
C LEU A 89 17.61 21.48 10.86
N HIS A 90 18.52 20.59 11.23
CA HIS A 90 18.49 19.97 12.56
C HIS A 90 18.54 21.03 13.65
N ARG A 91 19.46 22.00 13.53
CA ARG A 91 19.55 23.11 14.50
C ARG A 91 18.26 23.93 14.55
N LEU A 92 17.68 24.23 13.41
CA LEU A 92 16.44 25.01 13.34
C LEU A 92 15.29 24.28 14.03
N LEU A 93 15.18 22.97 13.80
CA LEU A 93 14.14 22.15 14.46
C LEU A 93 14.31 22.14 15.97
N ALA A 94 15.57 21.99 16.44
CA ALA A 94 15.86 22.02 17.87
C ALA A 94 15.48 23.37 18.49
N GLN A 95 15.79 24.46 17.81
CA GLN A 95 15.47 25.81 18.24
C GLN A 95 13.95 26.02 18.33
N ARG A 96 13.24 25.65 17.26
CA ARG A 96 11.78 25.87 17.19
C ARG A 96 11.03 25.03 18.21
N SER A 97 11.45 23.77 18.40
CA SER A 97 10.82 22.91 19.40
C SER A 97 11.01 23.45 20.81
N SER A 98 12.20 23.99 21.09
CA SER A 98 12.48 24.62 22.40
C SER A 98 11.61 25.84 22.62
N GLU A 99 11.44 26.69 21.61
CA GLU A 99 10.58 27.87 21.67
C GLU A 99 9.12 27.49 21.94
N GLU A 100 8.67 26.38 21.34
CA GLU A 100 7.29 25.89 21.50
C GLU A 100 7.09 25.11 22.80
N GLY A 101 8.17 24.80 23.53
CA GLY A 101 8.09 24.04 24.76
C GLY A 101 7.75 22.58 24.60
N VAL A 102 8.07 22.02 23.42
CA VAL A 102 7.83 20.58 23.11
C VAL A 102 9.14 19.92 22.74
N SER A 103 9.16 18.59 22.74
CA SER A 103 10.35 17.85 22.28
C SER A 103 10.54 18.03 20.78
N MET A 104 11.79 17.88 20.30
CA MET A 104 12.06 17.93 18.86
C MET A 104 11.27 16.85 18.13
N ASN A 105 11.14 15.68 18.73
CA ASN A 105 10.37 14.57 18.15
C ASN A 105 8.89 14.94 17.98
N GLN A 106 8.28 15.52 19.01
CA GLN A 106 6.89 15.97 18.97
C GLN A 106 6.70 17.05 17.92
N TYR A 107 7.64 17.98 17.83
CA TYR A 107 7.57 19.06 16.86
C TYR A 107 7.66 18.51 15.42
N CYS A 108 8.55 17.56 15.18
CA CYS A 108 8.66 16.91 13.88
C CYS A 108 7.40 16.15 13.49
N VAL A 109 6.79 15.42 14.42
CA VAL A 109 5.52 14.70 14.19
C VAL A 109 4.43 15.71 13.78
N TYR A 110 4.35 16.83 14.47
CA TYR A 110 3.39 17.89 14.16
C TYR A 110 3.58 18.41 12.73
N LEU A 111 4.81 18.75 12.37
CA LEU A 111 5.11 19.28 11.04
C LEU A 111 4.83 18.26 9.93
N LEU A 112 5.22 17.02 10.12
CA LEU A 112 5.00 15.95 9.14
C LEU A 112 3.51 15.67 8.96
N SER A 113 2.74 15.70 10.06
CA SER A 113 1.30 15.49 10.00
C SER A 113 0.60 16.55 9.17
N LYS A 114 1.10 17.78 9.19
CA LYS A 114 0.54 18.88 8.39
C LYS A 114 0.89 18.77 6.90
N GLY A 115 2.04 18.16 6.59
CA GLY A 115 2.54 18.08 5.23
C GLY A 115 2.05 16.87 4.42
N VAL A 116 1.46 15.89 5.09
CA VAL A 116 1.00 14.66 4.44
C VAL A 116 -0.45 14.73 4.00
#